data_0c2a678eb80643a4e5ff8b21445e64d9
#
_entry.id   0c2a678eb80643a4e5ff8b21445e64d9
#
_cell.length_a   1.000
_cell.length_b   1.000
_cell.length_c   1.000
_cell.angle_alpha   90.00
_cell.angle_beta   90.00
_cell.angle_gamma   90.00
#
_symmetry.space_group_name_H-M   'P 1'
#
loop_
_entity.id
_entity.type
_entity.pdbx_description
1 polymer ?
#
loop_
_entity_poly.entity_id
_entity_poly.type
_entity_poly.pdbx_seq_one_letter_code
_entity_poly.pdbx_strand_id
1 'polypeptide(L)'
;MWFLWDTDRIKEDQGTGTTMLHVSKGAMEERDILVPPLPEQQRIVAILDEAFESIAIAKANAEKNLQNARALFESHLQSVFSQRGEGWVEKRLSDVCAITSKLIDPRKEKYLDLIHVGAGNIVSQSGVFTDLKTAREEGLISGKFLFDETMVLYSKIRPYLMKVARPDFDGLCSADMYPLTPLPNEITRDYLFHLLMSKHFTDYAIQGSARAGMPKVNREHLFEFTVWLPSMGQQNKLAAKLDALQEETQRLESICQQKLDALDALKKLLLDQAFRWELSRIP
;
A
#
# COMPACT_ATOMS: atom_id res chain seq x y z
N MET A 1 5.01 24.80 25.08
CA MET A 1 3.85 24.03 24.58
C MET A 1 2.80 24.92 23.92
N TRP A 2 2.39 26.05 24.54
CA TRP A 2 1.41 26.99 23.95
C TRP A 2 1.79 27.48 22.54
N PHE A 3 3.03 27.89 22.30
CA PHE A 3 3.49 28.33 20.98
C PHE A 3 3.41 27.23 19.91
N LEU A 4 3.60 25.97 20.26
CA LEU A 4 3.46 24.87 19.33
C LEU A 4 2.00 24.59 18.94
N TRP A 5 1.08 24.77 19.90
CA TRP A 5 -0.36 24.62 19.66
C TRP A 5 -0.91 25.73 18.76
N ASP A 6 -0.48 26.99 18.99
CA ASP A 6 -1.02 28.14 18.30
C ASP A 6 -0.27 28.50 16.99
N THR A 7 0.74 27.70 16.63
CA THR A 7 1.60 27.98 15.47
C THR A 7 0.81 28.12 14.17
N ASP A 8 -0.18 27.25 13.93
CA ASP A 8 -0.95 27.29 12.69
C ASP A 8 -1.89 28.52 12.65
N ARG A 9 -2.55 28.84 13.78
CA ARG A 9 -3.36 30.05 13.89
C ARG A 9 -2.52 31.35 13.77
N ILE A 10 -1.32 31.34 14.36
CA ILE A 10 -0.39 32.48 14.22
C ILE A 10 0.00 32.69 12.76
N LYS A 11 0.24 31.61 12.02
CA LYS A 11 0.54 31.66 10.58
C LYS A 11 -0.64 32.14 9.75
N GLU A 12 -1.85 31.68 10.06
CA GLU A 12 -3.08 32.10 9.37
C GLU A 12 -3.43 33.56 9.62
N ASP A 13 -3.35 34.02 10.89
CA ASP A 13 -3.77 35.35 11.28
C ASP A 13 -2.71 36.43 10.97
N GLN A 14 -1.43 36.14 11.10
CA GLN A 14 -0.33 37.11 11.10
C GLN A 14 0.84 36.76 10.19
N GLY A 15 0.75 35.65 9.45
CA GLY A 15 1.78 35.21 8.51
C GLY A 15 1.85 36.11 7.28
N THR A 16 3.04 36.64 6.96
CA THR A 16 3.30 37.41 5.75
C THR A 16 4.30 36.69 4.86
N GLY A 17 4.03 36.67 3.54
CA GLY A 17 4.90 36.02 2.54
C GLY A 17 4.18 34.94 1.72
N THR A 18 4.56 34.82 0.46
CA THR A 18 3.93 33.84 -0.49
C THR A 18 4.60 32.48 -0.50
N THR A 19 5.88 32.42 -0.11
CA THR A 19 6.67 31.16 -0.19
C THR A 19 7.11 30.69 1.21
N MET A 20 7.29 31.62 2.15
CA MET A 20 7.64 31.34 3.53
C MET A 20 6.88 32.30 4.44
N LEU A 21 6.01 31.80 5.29
CA LEU A 21 5.22 32.59 6.22
C LEU A 21 6.11 33.02 7.40
N HIS A 22 6.26 34.32 7.60
CA HIS A 22 7.00 34.94 8.71
C HIS A 22 6.04 35.63 9.68
N VAL A 23 6.23 35.41 10.97
CA VAL A 23 5.55 36.17 12.04
C VAL A 23 6.56 37.13 12.62
N SER A 24 6.22 38.41 12.66
CA SER A 24 7.11 39.45 13.23
C SER A 24 7.17 39.34 14.75
N LYS A 25 8.27 39.81 15.33
CA LYS A 25 8.42 39.91 16.80
C LYS A 25 7.31 40.75 17.43
N GLY A 26 6.97 41.90 16.82
CA GLY A 26 5.90 42.78 17.30
C GLY A 26 4.53 42.10 17.32
N ALA A 27 4.19 41.36 16.26
CA ALA A 27 2.95 40.60 16.20
C ALA A 27 2.86 39.51 17.28
N MET A 28 3.99 38.97 17.70
CA MET A 28 4.05 37.99 18.82
C MET A 28 3.91 38.69 20.19
N GLU A 29 4.49 39.89 20.36
CA GLU A 29 4.44 40.65 21.61
C GLU A 29 3.07 41.30 21.86
N GLU A 30 2.31 41.63 20.83
CA GLU A 30 0.96 42.22 20.92
C GLU A 30 -0.15 41.15 21.18
N ARG A 31 0.19 39.89 21.23
CA ARG A 31 -0.81 38.81 21.38
C ARG A 31 -1.16 38.57 22.84
N ASP A 32 -2.42 38.80 23.17
CA ASP A 32 -2.97 38.50 24.49
C ASP A 32 -3.12 36.98 24.68
N ILE A 33 -2.56 36.48 25.78
CA ILE A 33 -2.73 35.06 26.21
C ILE A 33 -3.37 35.06 27.61
N LEU A 34 -4.40 34.22 27.74
CA LEU A 34 -5.01 33.99 29.04
C LEU A 34 -4.15 32.95 29.80
N VAL A 35 -3.66 33.40 30.98
CA VAL A 35 -2.80 32.52 31.84
C VAL A 35 -3.54 32.23 33.14
N PRO A 36 -3.87 30.92 33.43
CA PRO A 36 -4.52 30.54 34.67
C PRO A 36 -3.57 30.71 35.88
N PRO A 37 -4.11 30.68 37.11
CA PRO A 37 -3.30 30.63 38.32
C PRO A 37 -2.36 29.42 38.31
N LEU A 38 -1.19 29.54 38.92
CA LEU A 38 -0.13 28.53 38.89
C LEU A 38 -0.60 27.12 39.30
N PRO A 39 -1.43 26.92 40.34
CA PRO A 39 -1.96 25.60 40.68
C PRO A 39 -2.77 24.96 39.55
N GLU A 40 -3.54 25.77 38.80
CA GLU A 40 -4.32 25.28 37.69
C GLU A 40 -3.45 24.97 36.48
N GLN A 41 -2.39 25.71 36.21
CA GLN A 41 -1.39 25.36 35.20
C GLN A 41 -0.77 24.02 35.49
N GLN A 42 -0.38 23.74 36.74
CA GLN A 42 0.20 22.47 37.18
C GLN A 42 -0.78 21.31 37.01
N ARG A 43 -2.08 21.53 37.34
CA ARG A 43 -3.13 20.53 37.15
C ARG A 43 -3.33 20.18 35.67
N ILE A 44 -3.42 21.18 34.81
CA ILE A 44 -3.59 20.98 33.35
C ILE A 44 -2.39 20.22 32.78
N VAL A 45 -1.17 20.60 33.17
CA VAL A 45 0.05 19.90 32.71
C VAL A 45 0.05 18.45 33.15
N ALA A 46 -0.30 18.15 34.39
CA ALA A 46 -0.37 16.76 34.88
C ALA A 46 -1.39 15.91 34.10
N ILE A 47 -2.57 16.44 33.80
CA ILE A 47 -3.59 15.77 32.98
C ILE A 47 -3.06 15.52 31.57
N LEU A 48 -2.42 16.52 30.93
CA LEU A 48 -1.88 16.36 29.59
C LEU A 48 -0.74 15.35 29.54
N ASP A 49 0.15 15.35 30.54
CA ASP A 49 1.28 14.40 30.60
C ASP A 49 0.78 12.96 30.70
N GLU A 50 -0.19 12.68 31.59
CA GLU A 50 -0.80 11.35 31.73
C GLU A 50 -1.53 10.92 30.45
N ALA A 51 -2.32 11.83 29.85
CA ALA A 51 -3.02 11.55 28.60
C ALA A 51 -2.05 11.29 27.44
N PHE A 52 -0.98 12.07 27.32
CA PHE A 52 0.00 11.91 26.24
C PHE A 52 0.85 10.64 26.40
N GLU A 53 1.19 10.25 27.61
CA GLU A 53 1.81 8.97 27.89
C GLU A 53 0.90 7.81 27.44
N SER A 54 -0.38 7.86 27.83
CA SER A 54 -1.37 6.86 27.45
C SER A 54 -1.57 6.80 25.92
N ILE A 55 -1.63 7.95 25.24
CA ILE A 55 -1.70 8.04 23.77
C ILE A 55 -0.45 7.45 23.13
N ALA A 56 0.74 7.76 23.64
CA ALA A 56 2.00 7.23 23.13
C ALA A 56 2.07 5.70 23.20
N ILE A 57 1.66 5.12 24.35
CA ILE A 57 1.56 3.66 24.53
C ILE A 57 0.55 3.05 23.56
N ALA A 58 -0.63 3.68 23.39
CA ALA A 58 -1.67 3.20 22.48
C ALA A 58 -1.22 3.23 21.01
N LYS A 59 -0.47 4.28 20.60
CA LYS A 59 0.12 4.39 19.26
C LYS A 59 1.17 3.31 19.03
N ALA A 60 2.11 3.13 19.94
CA ALA A 60 3.13 2.09 19.84
C ALA A 60 2.51 0.69 19.72
N ASN A 61 1.44 0.41 20.46
CA ASN A 61 0.71 -0.85 20.36
C ASN A 61 0.00 -1.00 18.99
N ALA A 62 -0.61 0.07 18.45
CA ALA A 62 -1.26 0.02 17.15
C ALA A 62 -0.24 -0.20 16.02
N GLU A 63 0.90 0.47 16.04
CA GLU A 63 2.01 0.29 15.10
C GLU A 63 2.57 -1.14 15.16
N LYS A 64 2.76 -1.68 16.35
CA LYS A 64 3.22 -3.06 16.56
C LYS A 64 2.21 -4.08 16.01
N ASN A 65 0.92 -3.86 16.25
CA ASN A 65 -0.13 -4.74 15.72
C ASN A 65 -0.17 -4.72 14.19
N LEU A 66 -0.01 -3.54 13.58
CA LEU A 66 0.10 -3.38 12.13
C LEU A 66 1.29 -4.19 11.56
N GLN A 67 2.46 -4.07 12.18
CA GLN A 67 3.65 -4.83 11.79
C GLN A 67 3.45 -6.34 11.96
N ASN A 68 2.85 -6.78 13.06
CA ASN A 68 2.58 -8.19 13.33
C ASN A 68 1.60 -8.79 12.30
N ALA A 69 0.54 -8.05 11.92
CA ALA A 69 -0.42 -8.51 10.93
C ALA A 69 0.25 -8.75 9.57
N ARG A 70 1.09 -7.81 9.12
CA ARG A 70 1.88 -7.96 7.90
C ARG A 70 2.85 -9.14 7.96
N ALA A 71 3.62 -9.24 9.04
CA ALA A 71 4.59 -10.30 9.23
C ALA A 71 3.94 -11.70 9.26
N LEU A 72 2.74 -11.81 9.82
CA LEU A 72 1.98 -13.06 9.84
C LEU A 72 1.58 -13.48 8.42
N PHE A 73 1.03 -12.57 7.61
CA PHE A 73 0.69 -12.85 6.22
C PHE A 73 1.92 -13.24 5.39
N GLU A 74 2.99 -12.44 5.47
CA GLU A 74 4.25 -12.72 4.77
C GLU A 74 4.85 -14.08 5.15
N SER A 75 4.88 -14.40 6.44
CA SER A 75 5.37 -15.68 6.95
C SER A 75 4.54 -16.85 6.42
N HIS A 76 3.21 -16.71 6.38
CA HIS A 76 2.33 -17.76 5.86
C HIS A 76 2.50 -17.93 4.35
N LEU A 77 2.53 -16.83 3.59
CA LEU A 77 2.81 -16.82 2.16
C LEU A 77 4.14 -17.51 1.86
N GLN A 78 5.20 -17.13 2.58
CA GLN A 78 6.52 -17.74 2.44
C GLN A 78 6.49 -19.25 2.76
N SER A 79 5.80 -19.66 3.82
CA SER A 79 5.66 -21.06 4.19
C SER A 79 5.03 -21.90 3.07
N VAL A 80 3.99 -21.37 2.39
CA VAL A 80 3.33 -22.09 1.28
C VAL A 80 4.29 -22.32 0.10
N PHE A 81 5.10 -21.33 -0.28
CA PHE A 81 5.94 -21.40 -1.48
C PHE A 81 7.38 -21.92 -1.23
N SER A 82 7.79 -22.09 0.03
CA SER A 82 9.09 -22.69 0.38
C SER A 82 9.00 -24.18 0.70
N GLN A 83 7.79 -24.71 0.89
CA GLN A 83 7.58 -26.14 1.21
C GLN A 83 7.49 -26.98 -0.06
N ARG A 84 7.90 -28.23 0.08
CA ARG A 84 7.71 -29.27 -0.93
C ARG A 84 6.85 -30.36 -0.30
N GLY A 85 5.60 -30.47 -0.78
CA GLY A 85 4.69 -31.51 -0.33
C GLY A 85 4.84 -32.81 -1.12
N GLU A 86 4.31 -33.90 -0.60
CA GLU A 86 4.22 -35.14 -1.33
C GLU A 86 3.33 -34.98 -2.58
N GLY A 87 3.79 -35.45 -3.72
CA GLY A 87 3.08 -35.35 -5.00
C GLY A 87 3.19 -34.00 -5.70
N TRP A 88 4.00 -33.07 -5.18
CA TRP A 88 4.28 -31.82 -5.88
C TRP A 88 5.24 -32.02 -7.04
N VAL A 89 5.02 -31.29 -8.13
CA VAL A 89 5.82 -31.39 -9.36
C VAL A 89 6.55 -30.08 -9.60
N GLU A 90 7.86 -30.15 -9.88
CA GLU A 90 8.64 -28.99 -10.28
C GLU A 90 8.35 -28.63 -11.73
N LYS A 91 8.00 -27.37 -11.99
CA LYS A 91 7.76 -26.83 -13.33
C LYS A 91 8.40 -25.47 -13.50
N ARG A 92 8.73 -25.10 -14.73
CA ARG A 92 9.12 -23.74 -15.06
C ARG A 92 7.85 -22.87 -15.20
N LEU A 93 8.01 -21.57 -14.98
CA LEU A 93 6.89 -20.65 -15.18
C LEU A 93 6.40 -20.66 -16.64
N SER A 94 7.29 -20.91 -17.61
CA SER A 94 6.95 -21.13 -19.03
C SER A 94 6.00 -22.30 -19.29
N ASP A 95 6.01 -23.31 -18.41
CA ASP A 95 5.21 -24.52 -18.57
C ASP A 95 3.80 -24.37 -18.01
N VAL A 96 3.56 -23.29 -17.24
CA VAL A 96 2.31 -23.10 -16.48
C VAL A 96 1.59 -21.80 -16.78
N CYS A 97 2.28 -20.80 -17.36
CA CYS A 97 1.63 -19.58 -17.83
C CYS A 97 2.32 -19.00 -19.06
N ALA A 98 1.63 -18.14 -19.79
CA ALA A 98 2.13 -17.50 -21.00
C ALA A 98 1.72 -16.01 -21.07
N ILE A 99 2.39 -15.25 -21.92
CA ILE A 99 1.93 -13.91 -22.34
C ILE A 99 1.30 -14.08 -23.72
N THR A 100 0.00 -14.26 -23.78
CA THR A 100 -0.77 -14.49 -25.01
C THR A 100 -1.12 -13.19 -25.73
N SER A 101 -1.14 -12.09 -24.99
CA SER A 101 -1.48 -10.78 -25.51
C SER A 101 -0.38 -10.17 -26.37
N LYS A 102 -0.80 -9.43 -27.42
CA LYS A 102 0.09 -8.66 -28.30
C LYS A 102 -0.09 -7.16 -28.02
N LEU A 103 0.97 -6.38 -28.31
CA LEU A 103 0.88 -4.93 -28.25
C LEU A 103 -0.09 -4.42 -29.32
N ILE A 104 -1.03 -3.58 -28.91
CA ILE A 104 -2.02 -2.92 -29.76
C ILE A 104 -1.84 -1.41 -29.69
N ASP A 105 -2.39 -0.70 -30.71
CA ASP A 105 -2.47 0.77 -30.71
C ASP A 105 -3.71 1.20 -29.89
N PRO A 106 -3.53 1.85 -28.72
CA PRO A 106 -4.64 2.22 -27.85
C PRO A 106 -5.53 3.34 -28.42
N ARG A 107 -5.11 4.04 -29.49
CA ARG A 107 -5.84 5.15 -30.11
C ARG A 107 -7.02 4.69 -30.97
N LYS A 108 -7.13 3.40 -31.25
CA LYS A 108 -8.28 2.86 -31.99
C LYS A 108 -9.55 2.96 -31.17
N GLU A 109 -10.64 3.43 -31.78
CA GLU A 109 -11.92 3.71 -31.11
C GLU A 109 -12.39 2.61 -30.16
N LYS A 110 -12.30 1.35 -30.57
CA LYS A 110 -12.71 0.19 -29.79
C LYS A 110 -11.93 -0.02 -28.47
N TYR A 111 -10.84 0.72 -28.25
CA TYR A 111 -9.99 0.59 -27.06
C TYR A 111 -10.01 1.82 -26.16
N LEU A 112 -10.60 2.94 -26.64
CA LEU A 112 -10.53 4.21 -25.95
C LEU A 112 -11.22 4.19 -24.58
N ASP A 113 -12.30 3.42 -24.44
CA ASP A 113 -13.08 3.35 -23.21
C ASP A 113 -12.65 2.19 -22.29
N LEU A 114 -11.62 1.42 -22.68
CA LEU A 114 -11.04 0.40 -21.82
C LEU A 114 -10.19 1.04 -20.71
N ILE A 115 -10.29 0.48 -19.50
CA ILE A 115 -9.49 0.90 -18.36
C ILE A 115 -8.01 0.57 -18.61
N HIS A 116 -7.13 1.53 -18.30
CA HIS A 116 -5.69 1.33 -18.37
C HIS A 116 -5.10 1.06 -17.01
N VAL A 117 -4.20 0.07 -16.96
CA VAL A 117 -3.44 -0.30 -15.76
C VAL A 117 -1.95 -0.18 -16.04
N GLY A 118 -1.31 0.76 -15.36
CA GLY A 118 0.15 0.84 -15.28
C GLY A 118 0.67 0.38 -13.92
N ALA A 119 1.99 0.32 -13.75
CA ALA A 119 2.58 0.01 -12.45
C ALA A 119 2.21 1.04 -11.36
N GLY A 120 1.85 2.28 -11.74
CA GLY A 120 1.35 3.32 -10.82
C GLY A 120 0.01 2.98 -10.20
N ASN A 121 -0.84 2.27 -10.93
CA ASN A 121 -2.20 1.95 -10.54
C ASN A 121 -2.32 0.70 -9.64
N ILE A 122 -1.22 0.05 -9.27
CA ILE A 122 -1.24 -1.10 -8.36
C ILE A 122 -0.53 -0.70 -7.06
N VAL A 123 -1.21 -0.82 -5.94
CA VAL A 123 -0.64 -0.63 -4.62
C VAL A 123 0.37 -1.75 -4.34
N SER A 124 1.57 -1.39 -3.90
CA SER A 124 2.64 -2.36 -3.62
C SER A 124 2.19 -3.40 -2.59
N GLN A 125 2.49 -4.67 -2.85
CA GLN A 125 2.25 -5.80 -1.93
C GLN A 125 0.79 -6.06 -1.55
N SER A 126 -0.19 -5.46 -2.27
CA SER A 126 -1.60 -5.60 -1.90
C SER A 126 -2.48 -6.21 -2.98
N GLY A 127 -2.10 -6.07 -4.25
CA GLY A 127 -2.94 -6.46 -5.38
C GLY A 127 -4.11 -5.50 -5.65
N VAL A 128 -4.22 -4.41 -4.90
CA VAL A 128 -5.30 -3.42 -5.00
C VAL A 128 -5.01 -2.42 -6.09
N PHE A 129 -6.02 -2.09 -6.89
CA PHE A 129 -5.96 -1.03 -7.89
C PHE A 129 -6.28 0.35 -7.28
N THR A 130 -5.67 1.39 -7.84
CA THR A 130 -5.94 2.80 -7.49
C THR A 130 -5.90 3.67 -8.71
N ASP A 131 -6.66 4.78 -8.70
CA ASP A 131 -6.66 5.85 -9.71
C ASP A 131 -6.79 5.34 -11.15
N LEU A 132 -7.67 4.36 -11.36
CA LEU A 132 -7.94 3.79 -12.69
C LEU A 132 -8.63 4.82 -13.59
N LYS A 133 -8.15 4.90 -14.83
CA LYS A 133 -8.70 5.76 -15.89
C LYS A 133 -8.81 4.99 -17.19
N THR A 134 -9.66 5.47 -18.09
CA THR A 134 -9.75 4.92 -19.44
C THR A 134 -8.57 5.36 -20.31
N ALA A 135 -8.33 4.65 -21.41
CA ALA A 135 -7.33 5.02 -22.39
C ALA A 135 -7.57 6.43 -22.97
N ARG A 136 -8.83 6.83 -23.09
CA ARG A 136 -9.27 8.16 -23.55
C ARG A 136 -8.88 9.24 -22.54
N GLU A 137 -9.18 9.04 -21.24
CA GLU A 137 -8.87 10.00 -20.18
C GLU A 137 -7.37 10.22 -19.99
N GLU A 138 -6.57 9.18 -20.20
CA GLU A 138 -5.10 9.28 -20.12
C GLU A 138 -4.44 9.75 -21.41
N GLY A 139 -5.17 9.82 -22.52
CA GLY A 139 -4.62 10.23 -23.83
C GLY A 139 -3.50 9.31 -24.31
N LEU A 140 -3.67 7.98 -24.18
CA LEU A 140 -2.62 7.01 -24.47
C LEU A 140 -2.18 7.01 -25.93
N ILE A 141 -0.86 7.05 -26.16
CA ILE A 141 -0.29 7.07 -27.52
C ILE A 141 0.64 5.88 -27.81
N SER A 142 1.21 5.25 -26.78
CA SER A 142 2.16 4.13 -26.94
C SER A 142 1.43 2.78 -26.85
N GLY A 143 1.97 1.76 -27.53
CA GLY A 143 1.42 0.41 -27.52
C GLY A 143 1.15 -0.13 -26.12
N LYS A 144 0.03 -0.82 -25.98
CA LYS A 144 -0.46 -1.44 -24.72
C LYS A 144 -0.78 -2.90 -24.97
N PHE A 145 -0.76 -3.71 -23.92
CA PHE A 145 -1.27 -5.07 -23.95
C PHE A 145 -2.75 -5.08 -23.55
N LEU A 146 -3.54 -5.91 -24.25
CA LEU A 146 -4.88 -6.27 -23.78
C LEU A 146 -4.75 -7.27 -22.63
N PHE A 147 -5.67 -7.19 -21.68
CA PHE A 147 -5.86 -8.21 -20.67
C PHE A 147 -7.35 -8.44 -20.43
N ASP A 148 -7.68 -9.59 -19.88
CA ASP A 148 -9.00 -9.97 -19.43
C ASP A 148 -8.98 -10.44 -17.96
N GLU A 149 -10.16 -10.72 -17.42
CA GLU A 149 -10.35 -11.17 -16.03
C GLU A 149 -9.69 -12.50 -15.68
N THR A 150 -9.23 -13.29 -16.66
CA THR A 150 -8.56 -14.58 -16.44
C THR A 150 -7.05 -14.43 -16.18
N MET A 151 -6.49 -13.27 -16.45
CA MET A 151 -5.05 -13.01 -16.40
C MET A 151 -4.60 -12.48 -15.04
N VAL A 152 -3.29 -12.57 -14.80
CA VAL A 152 -2.60 -11.92 -13.69
C VAL A 152 -1.67 -10.86 -14.26
N LEU A 153 -1.76 -9.63 -13.77
CA LEU A 153 -0.91 -8.52 -14.18
C LEU A 153 0.32 -8.46 -13.27
N TYR A 154 1.51 -8.53 -13.86
CA TYR A 154 2.78 -8.41 -13.15
C TYR A 154 3.60 -7.23 -13.67
N SER A 155 4.04 -6.33 -12.79
CA SER A 155 4.95 -5.25 -13.16
C SER A 155 6.38 -5.76 -13.29
N LYS A 156 6.95 -5.67 -14.51
CA LYS A 156 8.34 -6.07 -14.75
C LYS A 156 9.37 -5.07 -14.25
N ILE A 157 8.96 -3.84 -13.90
CA ILE A 157 9.84 -2.79 -13.39
C ILE A 157 9.79 -2.76 -11.86
N ARG A 158 10.95 -2.55 -11.24
CA ARG A 158 11.10 -2.48 -9.78
C ARG A 158 10.45 -3.69 -9.06
N PRO A 159 10.89 -4.92 -9.32
CA PRO A 159 10.26 -6.14 -8.81
C PRO A 159 10.14 -6.15 -7.28
N TYR A 160 11.01 -5.46 -6.56
CA TYR A 160 10.95 -5.32 -5.11
C TYR A 160 9.67 -4.61 -4.60
N LEU A 161 8.94 -3.92 -5.46
CA LEU A 161 7.64 -3.33 -5.11
C LEU A 161 6.50 -4.35 -5.14
N MET A 162 6.71 -5.56 -5.63
CA MET A 162 5.73 -6.66 -5.69
C MET A 162 4.35 -6.19 -6.22
N LYS A 163 4.35 -5.48 -7.34
CA LYS A 163 3.14 -4.97 -7.97
C LYS A 163 2.54 -6.03 -8.88
N VAL A 164 1.63 -6.79 -8.33
CA VAL A 164 0.88 -7.88 -8.96
C VAL A 164 -0.60 -7.63 -8.70
N ALA A 165 -1.47 -7.90 -9.68
CA ALA A 165 -2.91 -7.75 -9.50
C ALA A 165 -3.71 -8.78 -10.32
N ARG A 166 -4.94 -9.04 -9.87
CA ARG A 166 -5.95 -9.88 -10.53
C ARG A 166 -7.11 -8.98 -10.93
N PRO A 167 -7.19 -8.52 -12.20
CA PRO A 167 -8.31 -7.71 -12.64
C PRO A 167 -9.61 -8.52 -12.68
N ASP A 168 -10.72 -7.91 -12.32
CA ASP A 168 -12.09 -8.44 -12.48
C ASP A 168 -12.82 -7.77 -13.66
N PHE A 169 -12.05 -7.18 -14.58
CA PHE A 169 -12.49 -6.46 -15.76
C PHE A 169 -11.50 -6.65 -16.92
N ASP A 170 -11.97 -6.42 -18.14
CA ASP A 170 -11.13 -6.34 -19.32
C ASP A 170 -10.50 -4.95 -19.47
N GLY A 171 -9.26 -4.89 -19.98
CA GLY A 171 -8.60 -3.60 -20.10
C GLY A 171 -7.30 -3.62 -20.89
N LEU A 172 -6.58 -2.52 -20.74
CA LEU A 172 -5.25 -2.30 -21.30
C LEU A 172 -4.22 -2.23 -20.18
N CYS A 173 -3.08 -2.85 -20.35
CA CYS A 173 -1.97 -2.60 -19.44
C CYS A 173 -0.74 -2.02 -20.13
N SER A 174 0.05 -1.28 -19.37
CA SER A 174 1.30 -0.68 -19.83
C SER A 174 2.24 -1.72 -20.45
N ALA A 175 3.04 -1.31 -21.42
CA ALA A 175 4.12 -2.16 -21.96
C ALA A 175 5.16 -2.57 -20.89
N ASP A 176 5.17 -1.95 -19.72
CA ASP A 176 5.97 -2.34 -18.55
C ASP A 176 5.30 -3.35 -17.62
N MET A 177 4.10 -3.82 -18.00
CA MET A 177 3.41 -4.93 -17.35
C MET A 177 3.50 -6.20 -18.21
N TYR A 178 3.40 -7.35 -17.55
CA TYR A 178 3.19 -8.64 -18.19
C TYR A 178 1.79 -9.16 -17.82
N PRO A 179 0.85 -9.21 -18.80
CA PRO A 179 -0.42 -9.91 -18.63
C PRO A 179 -0.17 -11.41 -18.78
N LEU A 180 -0.13 -12.11 -17.66
CA LEU A 180 0.17 -13.55 -17.59
C LEU A 180 -1.13 -14.33 -17.65
N THR A 181 -1.28 -15.18 -18.66
CA THR A 181 -2.40 -16.10 -18.85
C THR A 181 -2.02 -17.45 -18.24
N PRO A 182 -2.68 -17.90 -17.16
CA PRO A 182 -2.50 -19.26 -16.62
C PRO A 182 -2.84 -20.32 -17.67
N LEU A 183 -2.03 -21.37 -17.80
CA LEU A 183 -2.34 -22.48 -18.69
C LEU A 183 -3.35 -23.44 -18.03
N PRO A 184 -4.35 -23.90 -18.78
CA PRO A 184 -5.38 -24.81 -18.25
C PRO A 184 -4.77 -26.08 -17.64
N ASN A 185 -5.27 -26.49 -16.49
CA ASN A 185 -4.85 -27.68 -15.73
C ASN A 185 -3.40 -27.64 -15.21
N GLU A 186 -2.68 -26.54 -15.34
CA GLU A 186 -1.32 -26.37 -14.85
C GLU A 186 -1.26 -25.51 -13.59
N ILE A 187 -1.79 -24.30 -13.65
CA ILE A 187 -1.82 -23.37 -12.52
C ILE A 187 -3.15 -22.61 -12.48
N THR A 188 -3.69 -22.40 -11.29
CA THR A 188 -4.84 -21.52 -11.12
C THR A 188 -4.41 -20.05 -11.11
N ARG A 189 -5.28 -19.17 -11.56
CA ARG A 189 -5.04 -17.72 -11.56
C ARG A 189 -4.69 -17.21 -10.16
N ASP A 190 -5.44 -17.61 -9.16
CA ASP A 190 -5.27 -17.14 -7.79
C ASP A 190 -3.98 -17.68 -7.16
N TYR A 191 -3.60 -18.94 -7.46
CA TYR A 191 -2.33 -19.48 -7.00
C TYR A 191 -1.14 -18.78 -7.68
N LEU A 192 -1.24 -18.48 -8.99
CA LEU A 192 -0.24 -17.70 -9.73
C LEU A 192 -0.06 -16.31 -9.13
N PHE A 193 -1.14 -15.64 -8.78
CA PHE A 193 -1.09 -14.33 -8.13
C PHE A 193 -0.26 -14.39 -6.82
N HIS A 194 -0.57 -15.31 -5.92
CA HIS A 194 0.15 -15.46 -4.66
C HIS A 194 1.60 -15.91 -4.86
N LEU A 195 1.87 -16.75 -5.85
CA LEU A 195 3.23 -17.14 -6.22
C LEU A 195 4.06 -15.89 -6.59
N LEU A 196 3.54 -15.03 -7.45
CA LEU A 196 4.21 -13.81 -7.89
C LEU A 196 4.35 -12.75 -6.77
N MET A 197 3.51 -12.83 -5.75
CA MET A 197 3.59 -12.03 -4.53
C MET A 197 4.55 -12.62 -3.48
N SER A 198 5.02 -13.85 -3.66
CA SER A 198 5.90 -14.49 -2.70
C SER A 198 7.31 -13.88 -2.71
N LYS A 199 7.95 -13.89 -1.52
CA LYS A 199 9.36 -13.48 -1.39
C LYS A 199 10.27 -14.37 -2.24
N HIS A 200 9.97 -15.67 -2.35
CA HIS A 200 10.75 -16.62 -3.15
C HIS A 200 10.83 -16.19 -4.61
N PHE A 201 9.71 -15.85 -5.23
CA PHE A 201 9.67 -15.32 -6.59
C PHE A 201 10.32 -13.92 -6.68
N THR A 202 10.05 -13.05 -5.72
CA THR A 202 10.56 -11.67 -5.72
C THR A 202 12.09 -11.63 -5.64
N ASP A 203 12.70 -12.44 -4.77
CA ASP A 203 14.16 -12.53 -4.64
C ASP A 203 14.80 -13.00 -5.96
N TYR A 204 14.20 -14.00 -6.62
CA TYR A 204 14.64 -14.45 -7.94
C TYR A 204 14.50 -13.33 -9.00
N ALA A 205 13.37 -12.65 -9.03
CA ALA A 205 13.12 -11.56 -9.96
C ALA A 205 14.09 -10.38 -9.78
N ILE A 206 14.45 -10.06 -8.53
CA ILE A 206 15.46 -9.04 -8.22
C ILE A 206 16.84 -9.43 -8.75
N GLN A 207 17.28 -10.68 -8.53
CA GLN A 207 18.58 -11.18 -9.00
C GLN A 207 18.74 -11.02 -10.52
N GLY A 208 17.69 -11.35 -11.30
CA GLY A 208 17.71 -11.21 -12.76
C GLY A 208 17.44 -9.80 -13.29
N SER A 209 17.14 -8.85 -12.44
CA SER A 209 16.78 -7.48 -12.83
C SER A 209 17.94 -6.47 -12.69
N ALA A 210 19.09 -6.87 -12.15
CA ALA A 210 20.21 -5.99 -11.84
C ALA A 210 20.80 -5.36 -13.11
N ARG A 211 20.44 -4.09 -13.36
CA ARG A 211 21.02 -3.24 -14.41
C ARG A 211 21.29 -1.85 -13.83
N ALA A 212 22.28 -1.15 -14.39
CA ALA A 212 22.46 0.27 -14.12
C ALA A 212 21.18 1.02 -14.58
N GLY A 213 20.49 1.67 -13.67
CA GLY A 213 19.24 2.38 -13.90
C GLY A 213 18.03 1.69 -13.28
N MET A 214 16.90 1.65 -13.98
CA MET A 214 15.65 1.05 -13.47
C MET A 214 15.70 -0.49 -13.55
N PRO A 215 15.64 -1.21 -12.41
CA PRO A 215 15.61 -2.67 -12.40
C PRO A 215 14.39 -3.20 -13.18
N LYS A 216 14.64 -4.14 -14.11
CA LYS A 216 13.60 -4.67 -15.00
C LYS A 216 13.78 -6.16 -15.25
N VAL A 217 12.78 -6.94 -14.93
CA VAL A 217 12.73 -8.37 -15.22
C VAL A 217 12.44 -8.58 -16.70
N ASN A 218 13.36 -9.22 -17.42
CA ASN A 218 13.12 -9.59 -18.81
C ASN A 218 12.23 -10.86 -18.90
N ARG A 219 11.67 -11.09 -20.09
CA ARG A 219 10.73 -12.21 -20.30
C ARG A 219 11.42 -13.57 -20.14
N GLU A 220 12.62 -13.72 -20.64
CA GLU A 220 13.39 -14.97 -20.57
C GLU A 220 13.63 -15.36 -19.10
N HIS A 221 14.22 -14.45 -18.32
CA HIS A 221 14.43 -14.66 -16.90
C HIS A 221 13.13 -14.95 -16.14
N LEU A 222 12.02 -14.23 -16.43
CA LEU A 222 10.73 -14.50 -15.82
C LEU A 222 10.30 -15.95 -16.01
N PHE A 223 10.37 -16.44 -17.24
CA PHE A 223 9.87 -17.77 -17.61
C PHE A 223 10.81 -18.93 -17.25
N GLU A 224 12.06 -18.68 -16.90
CA GLU A 224 13.00 -19.66 -16.36
C GLU A 224 12.78 -19.95 -14.86
N PHE A 225 12.00 -19.13 -14.17
CA PHE A 225 11.67 -19.38 -12.76
C PHE A 225 11.05 -20.76 -12.58
N THR A 226 11.55 -21.54 -11.61
CA THR A 226 11.01 -22.86 -11.26
C THR A 226 10.21 -22.81 -9.99
N VAL A 227 9.10 -23.54 -9.97
CA VAL A 227 8.18 -23.61 -8.83
C VAL A 227 7.70 -25.05 -8.63
N TRP A 228 7.52 -25.43 -7.39
CA TRP A 228 6.87 -26.69 -7.01
C TRP A 228 5.37 -26.48 -6.92
N LEU A 229 4.62 -27.24 -7.74
CA LEU A 229 3.18 -27.09 -7.85
C LEU A 229 2.45 -28.30 -7.27
N PRO A 230 1.49 -28.07 -6.37
CA PRO A 230 0.56 -29.11 -5.94
C PRO A 230 -0.52 -29.38 -7.00
N SER A 231 -1.38 -30.36 -6.75
CA SER A 231 -2.56 -30.60 -7.58
C SER A 231 -3.47 -29.38 -7.66
N MET A 232 -4.25 -29.22 -8.75
CA MET A 232 -5.19 -28.11 -8.95
C MET A 232 -6.14 -27.90 -7.75
N GLY A 233 -6.64 -29.02 -7.17
CA GLY A 233 -7.48 -28.94 -5.98
C GLY A 233 -6.78 -28.40 -4.74
N GLN A 234 -5.49 -28.70 -4.58
CA GLN A 234 -4.67 -28.12 -3.50
C GLN A 234 -4.31 -26.66 -3.78
N GLN A 235 -4.01 -26.29 -5.04
CA GLN A 235 -3.78 -24.90 -5.43
C GLN A 235 -4.98 -24.01 -5.05
N ASN A 236 -6.20 -24.45 -5.41
CA ASN A 236 -7.44 -23.71 -5.05
C ASN A 236 -7.60 -23.54 -3.53
N LYS A 237 -7.35 -24.61 -2.75
CA LYS A 237 -7.45 -24.55 -1.28
C LYS A 237 -6.41 -23.60 -0.66
N LEU A 238 -5.17 -23.65 -1.16
CA LEU A 238 -4.09 -22.78 -0.68
C LEU A 238 -4.35 -21.32 -1.05
N ALA A 239 -4.75 -21.06 -2.29
CA ALA A 239 -5.09 -19.72 -2.76
C ALA A 239 -6.26 -19.13 -1.96
N ALA A 240 -7.36 -19.85 -1.77
CA ALA A 240 -8.49 -19.38 -0.99
C ALA A 240 -8.11 -19.09 0.48
N LYS A 241 -7.21 -19.88 1.08
CA LYS A 241 -6.72 -19.63 2.43
C LYS A 241 -5.84 -18.38 2.48
N LEU A 242 -5.00 -18.15 1.47
CA LEU A 242 -4.16 -16.95 1.36
C LEU A 242 -5.01 -15.71 1.11
N ASP A 243 -6.05 -15.81 0.28
CA ASP A 243 -7.00 -14.72 0.03
C ASP A 243 -7.71 -14.29 1.33
N ALA A 244 -8.26 -15.25 2.07
CA ALA A 244 -8.92 -14.97 3.35
C ALA A 244 -7.96 -14.34 4.38
N LEU A 245 -6.70 -14.80 4.43
CA LEU A 245 -5.70 -14.23 5.32
C LEU A 245 -5.27 -12.82 4.89
N GLN A 246 -5.17 -12.59 3.57
CA GLN A 246 -4.86 -11.26 3.02
C GLN A 246 -5.97 -10.25 3.33
N GLU A 247 -7.23 -10.65 3.14
CA GLU A 247 -8.40 -9.81 3.45
C GLU A 247 -8.44 -9.43 4.94
N GLU A 248 -8.24 -10.39 5.84
CA GLU A 248 -8.21 -10.11 7.28
C GLU A 248 -7.02 -9.23 7.66
N THR A 249 -5.85 -9.43 7.04
CA THR A 249 -4.68 -8.57 7.24
C THR A 249 -4.97 -7.13 6.82
N GLN A 250 -5.54 -6.93 5.64
CA GLN A 250 -5.91 -5.60 5.14
C GLN A 250 -6.97 -4.92 6.03
N ARG A 251 -7.92 -5.69 6.54
CA ARG A 251 -8.91 -5.19 7.51
C ARG A 251 -8.24 -4.71 8.80
N LEU A 252 -7.33 -5.51 9.37
CA LEU A 252 -6.57 -5.14 10.57
C LEU A 252 -5.69 -3.90 10.33
N GLU A 253 -5.05 -3.80 9.16
CA GLU A 253 -4.27 -2.63 8.76
C GLU A 253 -5.13 -1.36 8.76
N SER A 254 -6.32 -1.43 8.16
CA SER A 254 -7.27 -0.30 8.12
C SER A 254 -7.69 0.13 9.53
N ILE A 255 -8.02 -0.83 10.40
CA ILE A 255 -8.40 -0.56 11.80
C ILE A 255 -7.23 0.08 12.57
N CYS A 256 -6.01 -0.44 12.42
CA CYS A 256 -4.84 0.13 13.08
C CYS A 256 -4.55 1.55 12.59
N GLN A 257 -4.66 1.82 11.29
CA GLN A 257 -4.48 3.16 10.74
C GLN A 257 -5.52 4.14 11.26
N GLN A 258 -6.82 3.77 11.24
CA GLN A 258 -7.88 4.60 11.80
C GLN A 258 -7.65 4.91 13.29
N LYS A 259 -7.15 3.94 14.05
CA LYS A 259 -6.80 4.14 15.45
C LYS A 259 -5.65 5.13 15.62
N LEU A 260 -4.61 5.06 14.79
CA LEU A 260 -3.50 6.01 14.80
C LEU A 260 -3.98 7.43 14.50
N ASP A 261 -4.80 7.59 13.47
CA ASP A 261 -5.36 8.89 13.08
C ASP A 261 -6.25 9.48 14.18
N ALA A 262 -7.09 8.64 14.82
CA ALA A 262 -7.94 9.05 15.94
C ALA A 262 -7.12 9.47 17.18
N LEU A 263 -6.01 8.78 17.48
CA LEU A 263 -5.12 9.15 18.58
C LEU A 263 -4.40 10.47 18.32
N ASP A 264 -4.03 10.76 17.08
CA ASP A 264 -3.46 12.06 16.70
C ASP A 264 -4.49 13.19 16.79
N ALA A 265 -5.72 12.94 16.35
CA ALA A 265 -6.82 13.89 16.51
C ALA A 265 -7.14 14.16 17.98
N LEU A 266 -7.17 13.11 18.82
CA LEU A 266 -7.38 13.25 20.27
C LEU A 266 -6.29 14.09 20.92
N LYS A 267 -5.02 13.87 20.55
CA LYS A 267 -3.90 14.69 21.07
C LYS A 267 -4.07 16.17 20.75
N LYS A 268 -4.47 16.49 19.50
CA LYS A 268 -4.75 17.87 19.09
C LYS A 268 -5.92 18.48 19.85
N LEU A 269 -7.01 17.72 20.02
CA LEU A 269 -8.19 18.16 20.76
C LEU A 269 -7.86 18.46 22.23
N LEU A 270 -7.11 17.59 22.91
CA LEU A 270 -6.71 17.81 24.31
C LEU A 270 -5.87 19.09 24.46
N LEU A 271 -4.96 19.35 23.52
CA LEU A 271 -4.20 20.59 23.50
C LEU A 271 -5.12 21.81 23.32
N ASP A 272 -6.06 21.76 22.37
CA ASP A 272 -7.00 22.85 22.11
C ASP A 272 -7.86 23.14 23.36
N GLN A 273 -8.42 22.10 23.98
CA GLN A 273 -9.20 22.23 25.21
C GLN A 273 -8.37 22.78 26.39
N ALA A 274 -7.11 22.34 26.54
CA ALA A 274 -6.22 22.83 27.56
C ALA A 274 -5.99 24.35 27.46
N PHE A 275 -5.77 24.83 26.24
CA PHE A 275 -5.48 26.24 26.00
C PHE A 275 -6.72 27.14 25.87
N ARG A 276 -7.93 26.56 25.71
CA ARG A 276 -9.22 27.24 25.83
C ARG A 276 -9.80 27.24 27.23
N TRP A 277 -9.09 26.67 28.22
CA TRP A 277 -9.53 26.53 29.61
C TRP A 277 -10.76 25.62 29.81
N GLU A 278 -11.06 24.80 28.84
CA GLU A 278 -12.17 23.87 28.93
C GLU A 278 -11.85 22.69 29.85
N LEU A 279 -10.57 22.29 29.96
CA LEU A 279 -10.11 21.28 30.94
C LEU A 279 -10.24 21.73 32.40
N SER A 280 -10.30 23.04 32.65
CA SER A 280 -10.52 23.58 33.99
C SER A 280 -11.94 23.32 34.53
N ARG A 281 -12.87 22.95 33.66
CA ARG A 281 -14.28 22.69 33.99
C ARG A 281 -14.59 21.22 34.24
N ILE A 282 -13.62 20.35 34.07
CA ILE A 282 -13.75 18.92 34.36
C ILE A 282 -13.52 18.74 35.85
N PRO A 283 -14.49 18.21 36.64
CA PRO A 283 -14.41 18.04 38.08
C PRO A 283 -13.31 17.07 38.52
#